data_c18527b185b162030366085ecedfdb98
#
_entry.id   c18527b185b162030366085ecedfdb98
#
_cell.length_a   1.000
_cell.length_b   1.000
_cell.length_c   1.000
_cell.angle_alpha   90.00
_cell.angle_beta   90.00
_cell.angle_gamma   90.00
#
_symmetry.space_group_name_H-M   'P 1'
#
loop_
_entity.id
_entity.type
_entity.pdbx_description
1 polymer ?
#
loop_
_entity_poly.entity_id
_entity_poly.type
_entity_poly.pdbx_seq_one_letter_code
_entity_poly.pdbx_strand_id
1 'polypeptide(L)'
;MFDGTVFTQENGQAEFEARWEELTGIDLQIIQPDHSQYYDVLGQTIAGGDWPDVVLLGSTYYASYAAEGVLWDMTEAYDNSELKERITDQSVIDGLKIDGSLYGISPARGNGCITYVKKAWLDNCGLEVPTTYDEYLAMLEAFTTGDPDGNGVDGDTYGVSSAGLIGTEAPYTNYLPEFYQDAYPSFYKNDEGVWVDGFTEDSMKAALERLKSAYEAGYIDKESLTNATSDCRTKFYEDKFGVFTYWAGTWATNLKTNLEANGLDSELVAIPPIEELGAYTERVAPAWCITEACSNPEGVYKYFIESMLDGGDMQFLWTYGVEGVHWSTAAEEVCGVKYEEGQFHMLENREKEGTVYTKNHIDPMLAVAPLENDPKAEAVAEEAKVSAETFQEHSKMAQLVVSTDEMAEYNGDLTTLKNEVIAKVVTQGMSVEDGMAYFDQQGGNNWSQKIVDSLNN
;
A
#
# COMPACT_ATOMS: atom_id res chain seq x y z
N MET A 1 -18.36 -6.35 7.59
CA MET A 1 -17.93 -6.86 6.25
C MET A 1 -16.47 -6.49 6.05
N PHE A 2 -15.63 -7.38 5.57
CA PHE A 2 -14.18 -7.22 5.48
C PHE A 2 -13.72 -7.39 4.04
N ASP A 3 -12.72 -6.59 3.67
CA ASP A 3 -11.93 -6.82 2.47
C ASP A 3 -10.84 -7.85 2.78
N GLY A 4 -10.73 -8.86 1.96
CA GLY A 4 -9.69 -9.86 2.07
C GLY A 4 -10.20 -11.30 2.04
N THR A 5 -9.28 -12.21 2.10
CA THR A 5 -9.53 -13.63 1.86
C THR A 5 -9.12 -14.53 3.03
N VAL A 6 -8.96 -13.94 4.22
CA VAL A 6 -8.31 -14.64 5.33
C VAL A 6 -9.18 -15.70 5.96
N PHE A 7 -10.46 -15.43 6.16
CA PHE A 7 -11.40 -16.35 6.77
C PHE A 7 -12.47 -16.82 5.78
N THR A 8 -12.17 -17.84 5.04
CA THR A 8 -13.19 -18.61 4.33
C THR A 8 -13.64 -19.78 5.21
N GLN A 9 -14.74 -20.44 4.86
CA GLN A 9 -15.18 -21.65 5.56
C GLN A 9 -14.11 -22.76 5.56
N GLU A 10 -13.26 -22.75 4.54
CA GLU A 10 -12.20 -23.75 4.38
C GLU A 10 -10.96 -23.46 5.25
N ASN A 11 -10.75 -22.20 5.64
CA ASN A 11 -9.61 -21.79 6.45
C ASN A 11 -9.96 -21.33 7.86
N GLY A 12 -11.09 -21.77 8.40
CA GLY A 12 -11.43 -21.68 9.82
C GLY A 12 -12.23 -20.44 10.22
N GLN A 13 -13.01 -19.85 9.31
CA GLN A 13 -13.90 -18.73 9.67
C GLN A 13 -14.87 -19.09 10.79
N ALA A 14 -15.55 -20.25 10.69
CA ALA A 14 -16.54 -20.65 11.68
C ALA A 14 -15.93 -20.89 13.07
N GLU A 15 -14.72 -21.45 13.13
CA GLU A 15 -13.99 -21.65 14.37
C GLU A 15 -13.52 -20.32 14.97
N PHE A 16 -13.14 -19.37 14.13
CA PHE A 16 -12.79 -18.01 14.57
C PHE A 16 -14.02 -17.31 15.16
N GLU A 17 -15.14 -17.31 14.49
CA GLU A 17 -16.41 -16.73 14.96
C GLU A 17 -16.84 -17.35 16.29
N ALA A 18 -16.79 -18.70 16.41
CA ALA A 18 -17.12 -19.40 17.64
C ALA A 18 -16.18 -19.03 18.80
N ARG A 19 -14.88 -18.91 18.53
CA ARG A 19 -13.91 -18.50 19.56
C ARG A 19 -14.11 -17.05 19.99
N TRP A 20 -14.45 -16.19 19.04
CA TRP A 20 -14.77 -14.79 19.31
C TRP A 20 -16.03 -14.68 20.20
N GLU A 21 -17.09 -15.46 19.90
CA GLU A 21 -18.30 -15.53 20.73
C GLU A 21 -17.99 -16.06 22.15
N GLU A 22 -17.14 -17.07 22.28
CA GLU A 22 -16.72 -17.60 23.58
C GLU A 22 -16.02 -16.51 24.45
N LEU A 23 -15.19 -15.68 23.83
CA LEU A 23 -14.45 -14.62 24.54
C LEU A 23 -15.31 -13.41 24.90
N THR A 24 -16.28 -13.05 24.04
CA THR A 24 -17.07 -11.83 24.18
C THR A 24 -18.50 -12.04 24.63
N GLY A 25 -19.06 -13.22 24.40
CA GLY A 25 -20.48 -13.51 24.58
C GLY A 25 -21.38 -12.90 23.49
N ILE A 26 -20.79 -12.45 22.37
CA ILE A 26 -21.48 -11.78 21.26
C ILE A 26 -21.33 -12.64 20.00
N ASP A 27 -22.41 -12.86 19.26
CA ASP A 27 -22.39 -13.55 17.96
C ASP A 27 -21.73 -12.64 16.91
N LEU A 28 -20.60 -13.10 16.34
CA LEU A 28 -19.90 -12.44 15.24
C LEU A 28 -20.22 -13.15 13.93
N GLN A 29 -20.64 -12.40 12.93
CA GLN A 29 -20.88 -12.89 11.58
C GLN A 29 -19.99 -12.15 10.59
N ILE A 30 -18.98 -12.82 10.06
CA ILE A 30 -18.05 -12.24 9.10
C ILE A 30 -18.59 -12.45 7.68
N ILE A 31 -18.79 -11.34 6.96
CA ILE A 31 -19.12 -11.34 5.53
C ILE A 31 -17.85 -10.90 4.79
N GLN A 32 -17.31 -11.80 3.98
CA GLN A 32 -16.01 -11.59 3.33
C GLN A 32 -16.09 -11.91 1.83
N PRO A 33 -16.46 -10.93 1.01
CA PRO A 33 -16.39 -11.06 -0.45
C PRO A 33 -14.96 -11.22 -0.95
N ASP A 34 -14.80 -11.72 -2.17
CA ASP A 34 -13.52 -11.68 -2.86
C ASP A 34 -12.97 -10.25 -2.91
N HIS A 35 -11.65 -10.11 -2.70
CA HIS A 35 -10.97 -8.82 -2.68
C HIS A 35 -11.32 -7.93 -3.88
N SER A 36 -11.29 -8.47 -5.09
CA SER A 36 -11.60 -7.73 -6.32
C SER A 36 -13.05 -7.24 -6.43
N GLN A 37 -13.97 -7.79 -5.61
CA GLN A 37 -15.41 -7.48 -5.62
C GLN A 37 -15.87 -6.77 -4.35
N TYR A 38 -14.98 -6.57 -3.39
CA TYR A 38 -15.33 -6.10 -2.06
C TYR A 38 -16.20 -4.82 -2.08
N TYR A 39 -15.74 -3.79 -2.77
CA TYR A 39 -16.44 -2.49 -2.80
C TYR A 39 -17.75 -2.52 -3.59
N ASP A 40 -17.82 -3.32 -4.65
CA ASP A 40 -19.06 -3.51 -5.41
C ASP A 40 -20.13 -4.19 -4.56
N VAL A 41 -19.72 -5.25 -3.84
CA VAL A 41 -20.61 -5.97 -2.92
C VAL A 41 -21.02 -5.10 -1.75
N LEU A 42 -20.09 -4.36 -1.15
CA LEU A 42 -20.37 -3.43 -0.05
C LEU A 42 -21.38 -2.34 -0.48
N GLY A 43 -21.16 -1.70 -1.63
CA GLY A 43 -22.07 -0.70 -2.17
C GLY A 43 -23.48 -1.24 -2.42
N GLN A 44 -23.60 -2.46 -2.98
CA GLN A 44 -24.89 -3.13 -3.18
C GLN A 44 -25.57 -3.47 -1.86
N THR A 45 -24.82 -3.92 -0.86
CA THR A 45 -25.33 -4.27 0.47
C THR A 45 -25.88 -3.04 1.18
N ILE A 46 -25.14 -1.94 1.17
CA ILE A 46 -25.60 -0.64 1.72
C ILE A 46 -26.83 -0.13 0.99
N ALA A 47 -26.83 -0.14 -0.35
CA ALA A 47 -27.96 0.28 -1.16
C ALA A 47 -29.20 -0.61 -0.96
N GLY A 48 -29.01 -1.90 -0.63
CA GLY A 48 -30.07 -2.84 -0.28
C GLY A 48 -30.67 -2.64 1.11
N GLY A 49 -30.03 -1.87 1.97
CA GLY A 49 -30.47 -1.61 3.35
C GLY A 49 -29.97 -2.63 4.38
N ASP A 50 -29.14 -3.59 3.99
CA ASP A 50 -28.54 -4.61 4.85
C ASP A 50 -27.14 -4.16 5.33
N TRP A 51 -27.11 -3.05 6.06
CA TRP A 51 -25.86 -2.42 6.47
C TRP A 51 -25.08 -3.29 7.46
N PRO A 52 -23.81 -3.62 7.19
CA PRO A 52 -22.95 -4.23 8.18
C PRO A 52 -22.68 -3.27 9.34
N ASP A 53 -22.56 -3.78 10.57
CA ASP A 53 -22.18 -2.94 11.71
C ASP A 53 -20.75 -2.40 11.56
N VAL A 54 -19.83 -3.23 11.04
CA VAL A 54 -18.41 -2.90 10.85
C VAL A 54 -17.97 -3.13 9.41
N VAL A 55 -17.19 -2.20 8.89
CA VAL A 55 -16.57 -2.27 7.55
C VAL A 55 -15.10 -1.88 7.60
N LEU A 56 -14.28 -2.49 6.75
CA LEU A 56 -12.88 -2.12 6.56
C LEU A 56 -12.75 -1.31 5.26
N LEU A 57 -12.29 -0.07 5.34
CA LEU A 57 -12.30 0.86 4.21
C LEU A 57 -10.91 1.38 3.87
N GLY A 58 -10.54 1.35 2.60
CA GLY A 58 -9.43 2.14 2.06
C GLY A 58 -9.78 3.63 1.99
N SER A 59 -8.75 4.48 1.87
CA SER A 59 -8.86 5.93 2.04
C SER A 59 -9.94 6.61 1.21
N THR A 60 -10.13 6.22 -0.05
CA THR A 60 -11.14 6.80 -0.95
C THR A 60 -12.56 6.56 -0.46
N TYR A 61 -12.89 5.31 -0.12
CA TYR A 61 -14.22 4.95 0.40
C TYR A 61 -14.45 5.47 1.81
N TYR A 62 -13.39 5.47 2.64
CA TYR A 62 -13.42 6.06 3.96
C TYR A 62 -13.85 7.54 3.91
N ALA A 63 -13.17 8.34 3.08
CA ALA A 63 -13.45 9.76 2.95
C ALA A 63 -14.87 10.02 2.39
N SER A 64 -15.29 9.28 1.35
CA SER A 64 -16.62 9.43 0.75
C SER A 64 -17.73 9.05 1.73
N TYR A 65 -17.63 7.90 2.40
CA TYR A 65 -18.66 7.43 3.32
C TYR A 65 -18.75 8.27 4.58
N ALA A 66 -17.64 8.84 5.06
CA ALA A 66 -17.67 9.81 6.15
C ALA A 66 -18.44 11.08 5.73
N ALA A 67 -18.15 11.64 4.55
CA ALA A 67 -18.81 12.83 4.03
C ALA A 67 -20.30 12.60 3.75
N GLU A 68 -20.70 11.41 3.32
CA GLU A 68 -22.08 11.01 3.07
C GLU A 68 -22.88 10.68 4.36
N GLY A 69 -22.22 10.68 5.54
CA GLY A 69 -22.85 10.33 6.81
C GLY A 69 -23.16 8.84 6.93
N VAL A 70 -22.42 7.98 6.22
CA VAL A 70 -22.56 6.51 6.30
C VAL A 70 -21.83 5.96 7.54
N LEU A 71 -20.81 6.67 8.03
CA LEU A 71 -19.97 6.22 9.13
C LEU A 71 -20.32 6.93 10.44
N TRP A 72 -20.28 6.19 11.52
CA TRP A 72 -20.44 6.71 12.86
C TRP A 72 -19.18 7.48 13.31
N ASP A 73 -19.39 8.70 13.85
CA ASP A 73 -18.30 9.50 14.45
C ASP A 73 -17.86 8.86 15.77
N MET A 74 -16.69 8.25 15.79
CA MET A 74 -16.14 7.58 16.95
C MET A 74 -15.16 8.45 17.77
N THR A 75 -15.09 9.75 17.51
CA THR A 75 -14.16 10.67 18.16
C THR A 75 -14.28 10.61 19.68
N GLU A 76 -15.48 10.72 20.21
CA GLU A 76 -15.71 10.69 21.67
C GLU A 76 -15.38 9.32 22.26
N ALA A 77 -15.70 8.24 21.57
CA ALA A 77 -15.38 6.88 22.00
C ALA A 77 -13.87 6.69 22.06
N TYR A 78 -13.13 7.11 21.03
CA TYR A 78 -11.67 7.03 21.00
C TYR A 78 -11.03 7.90 22.09
N ASP A 79 -11.49 9.13 22.29
CA ASP A 79 -10.95 10.05 23.29
C ASP A 79 -11.10 9.55 24.72
N ASN A 80 -12.13 8.77 24.99
CA ASN A 80 -12.41 8.18 26.29
C ASN A 80 -11.91 6.73 26.45
N SER A 81 -11.32 6.15 25.39
CA SER A 81 -10.86 4.77 25.34
C SER A 81 -9.42 4.62 25.85
N GLU A 82 -9.10 3.46 26.44
CA GLU A 82 -7.72 3.06 26.74
C GLU A 82 -6.92 2.74 25.46
N LEU A 83 -7.59 2.55 24.34
CA LEU A 83 -6.96 2.24 23.06
C LEU A 83 -5.91 3.29 22.66
N LYS A 84 -6.16 4.56 22.93
CA LYS A 84 -5.19 5.63 22.59
C LYS A 84 -3.83 5.49 23.29
N GLU A 85 -3.78 4.82 24.47
CA GLU A 85 -2.53 4.53 25.16
C GLU A 85 -1.76 3.37 24.46
N ARG A 86 -2.48 2.55 23.72
CA ARG A 86 -1.90 1.46 22.94
C ARG A 86 -1.48 1.87 21.54
N ILE A 87 -1.99 2.97 21.00
CA ILE A 87 -1.53 3.51 19.72
C ILE A 87 -0.13 4.09 19.92
N THR A 88 0.85 3.50 19.26
CA THR A 88 2.27 3.89 19.35
C THR A 88 2.65 4.99 18.36
N ASP A 89 1.86 5.17 17.30
CA ASP A 89 2.04 6.22 16.30
C ASP A 89 0.72 6.97 16.06
N GLN A 90 0.60 8.12 16.71
CA GLN A 90 -0.61 8.97 16.64
C GLN A 90 -0.82 9.56 15.24
N SER A 91 0.21 9.63 14.39
CA SER A 91 0.07 10.15 13.02
C SER A 91 -0.93 9.33 12.18
N VAL A 92 -1.09 8.05 12.49
CA VAL A 92 -2.09 7.17 11.84
C VAL A 92 -3.51 7.62 12.16
N ILE A 93 -3.76 7.96 13.42
CA ILE A 93 -5.08 8.45 13.85
C ILE A 93 -5.34 9.85 13.29
N ASP A 94 -4.34 10.73 13.35
CA ASP A 94 -4.46 12.10 12.85
C ASP A 94 -4.68 12.12 11.33
N GLY A 95 -4.06 11.21 10.58
CA GLY A 95 -4.26 11.06 9.15
C GLY A 95 -5.66 10.55 8.76
N LEU A 96 -6.40 9.94 9.69
CA LEU A 96 -7.77 9.48 9.50
C LEU A 96 -8.82 10.54 9.87
N LYS A 97 -8.44 11.66 10.50
CA LYS A 97 -9.41 12.70 10.85
C LYS A 97 -9.87 13.50 9.62
N ILE A 98 -11.18 13.71 9.55
CA ILE A 98 -11.85 14.59 8.58
C ILE A 98 -12.51 15.71 9.35
N ASP A 99 -12.08 16.94 9.14
CA ASP A 99 -12.58 18.14 9.85
C ASP A 99 -12.56 18.01 11.38
N GLY A 100 -11.58 17.24 11.90
CA GLY A 100 -11.39 16.99 13.32
C GLY A 100 -12.15 15.77 13.87
N SER A 101 -13.05 15.17 13.13
CA SER A 101 -13.79 13.96 13.49
C SER A 101 -13.08 12.70 13.00
N LEU A 102 -13.17 11.63 13.79
CA LEU A 102 -12.58 10.32 13.54
C LEU A 102 -13.68 9.29 13.23
N TYR A 103 -13.61 8.67 12.06
CA TYR A 103 -14.61 7.69 11.61
C TYR A 103 -14.08 6.27 11.50
N GLY A 104 -12.81 6.05 11.81
CA GLY A 104 -12.19 4.73 11.74
C GLY A 104 -10.88 4.65 12.49
N ILE A 105 -10.47 3.42 12.79
CA ILE A 105 -9.20 3.09 13.48
C ILE A 105 -8.39 2.16 12.58
N SER A 106 -7.09 2.38 12.51
CA SER A 106 -6.14 1.46 11.89
C SER A 106 -5.10 0.96 12.89
N PRO A 107 -4.78 -0.34 12.89
CA PRO A 107 -3.72 -0.89 13.73
C PRO A 107 -2.31 -0.63 13.20
N ALA A 108 -2.17 -0.17 11.97
CA ALA A 108 -0.90 -0.01 11.29
C ALA A 108 -0.86 1.25 10.42
N ARG A 109 0.34 1.70 10.10
CA ARG A 109 0.58 2.75 9.10
C ARG A 109 0.07 2.32 7.73
N GLY A 110 -0.24 3.30 6.90
CA GLY A 110 -0.74 3.06 5.56
C GLY A 110 0.27 2.43 4.60
N ASN A 111 1.56 2.56 4.91
CA ASN A 111 2.66 2.12 4.07
C ASN A 111 2.71 2.85 2.71
N GLY A 112 3.71 2.54 1.90
CA GLY A 112 3.93 3.04 0.55
C GLY A 112 5.05 2.28 -0.13
N CYS A 113 5.41 2.74 -1.32
CA CYS A 113 6.51 2.14 -2.08
C CYS A 113 7.82 2.86 -1.81
N ILE A 114 8.89 2.09 -1.69
CA ILE A 114 10.28 2.53 -1.56
C ILE A 114 11.11 1.91 -2.68
N THR A 115 12.17 2.56 -3.10
CA THR A 115 13.03 2.06 -4.16
C THR A 115 14.09 1.12 -3.61
N TYR A 116 14.14 -0.09 -4.15
CA TYR A 116 15.17 -1.11 -3.88
C TYR A 116 16.13 -1.20 -5.05
N VAL A 117 17.42 -1.31 -4.74
CA VAL A 117 18.48 -1.53 -5.73
C VAL A 117 19.18 -2.82 -5.41
N LYS A 118 19.46 -3.66 -6.41
CA LYS A 118 20.29 -4.86 -6.26
C LYS A 118 21.73 -4.47 -5.93
N LYS A 119 22.20 -4.87 -4.74
CA LYS A 119 23.54 -4.51 -4.26
C LYS A 119 24.63 -5.07 -5.17
N ALA A 120 24.48 -6.33 -5.60
CA ALA A 120 25.43 -6.97 -6.50
C ALA A 120 25.60 -6.22 -7.82
N TRP A 121 24.53 -5.61 -8.34
CA TRP A 121 24.59 -4.82 -9.58
C TRP A 121 25.35 -3.51 -9.40
N LEU A 122 25.16 -2.84 -8.24
CA LEU A 122 25.97 -1.67 -7.90
C LEU A 122 27.47 -2.05 -7.83
N ASP A 123 27.79 -3.14 -7.15
CA ASP A 123 29.17 -3.61 -6.98
C ASP A 123 29.81 -3.99 -8.32
N ASN A 124 29.10 -4.73 -9.17
CA ASN A 124 29.58 -5.16 -10.50
C ASN A 124 29.84 -3.95 -11.41
N CYS A 125 29.04 -2.90 -11.29
CA CYS A 125 29.23 -1.66 -12.04
C CYS A 125 30.19 -0.65 -11.36
N GLY A 126 30.65 -0.94 -10.12
CA GLY A 126 31.52 -0.05 -9.35
C GLY A 126 30.85 1.24 -8.94
N LEU A 127 29.53 1.20 -8.64
CA LEU A 127 28.71 2.36 -8.31
C LEU A 127 28.37 2.37 -6.82
N GLU A 128 28.22 3.59 -6.30
CA GLU A 128 27.64 3.84 -4.98
C GLU A 128 26.12 4.01 -5.10
N VAL A 129 25.43 4.00 -3.96
CA VAL A 129 23.99 4.29 -3.88
C VAL A 129 23.73 5.73 -4.34
N PRO A 130 22.82 5.95 -5.32
CA PRO A 130 22.58 7.29 -5.84
C PRO A 130 21.91 8.18 -4.80
N THR A 131 22.30 9.44 -4.75
CA THR A 131 21.74 10.48 -3.88
C THR A 131 21.09 11.62 -4.67
N THR A 132 21.42 11.74 -5.95
CA THR A 132 20.89 12.74 -6.88
C THR A 132 20.27 12.08 -8.12
N TYR A 133 19.46 12.83 -8.86
CA TYR A 133 18.86 12.31 -10.09
C TYR A 133 19.91 12.00 -11.17
N ASP A 134 20.96 12.79 -11.27
CA ASP A 134 22.04 12.51 -12.23
C ASP A 134 22.78 11.21 -11.90
N GLU A 135 23.04 10.93 -10.61
CA GLU A 135 23.63 9.66 -10.17
C GLU A 135 22.66 8.48 -10.40
N TYR A 136 21.36 8.70 -10.17
CA TYR A 136 20.33 7.70 -10.47
C TYR A 136 20.27 7.35 -11.95
N LEU A 137 20.30 8.35 -12.84
CA LEU A 137 20.37 8.11 -14.30
C LEU A 137 21.63 7.39 -14.73
N ALA A 138 22.81 7.78 -14.18
CA ALA A 138 24.07 7.10 -14.46
C ALA A 138 24.02 5.61 -14.02
N MET A 139 23.41 5.32 -12.89
CA MET A 139 23.15 3.94 -12.45
C MET A 139 22.25 3.19 -13.43
N LEU A 140 21.12 3.78 -13.86
CA LEU A 140 20.23 3.16 -14.84
C LEU A 140 20.92 2.91 -16.19
N GLU A 141 21.77 3.84 -16.65
CA GLU A 141 22.57 3.67 -17.87
C GLU A 141 23.51 2.47 -17.73
N ALA A 142 24.26 2.40 -16.63
CA ALA A 142 25.17 1.28 -16.37
C ALA A 142 24.44 -0.07 -16.30
N PHE A 143 23.28 -0.10 -15.65
CA PHE A 143 22.46 -1.30 -15.53
C PHE A 143 21.80 -1.72 -16.88
N THR A 144 21.69 -0.79 -17.81
CA THR A 144 21.07 -1.08 -19.13
C THR A 144 22.11 -1.43 -20.17
N THR A 145 23.28 -0.81 -20.15
CA THR A 145 24.28 -0.92 -21.23
C THR A 145 25.48 -1.79 -20.88
N GLY A 146 25.71 -2.06 -19.61
CA GLY A 146 26.77 -2.90 -19.09
C GLY A 146 26.33 -4.37 -18.88
N ASP A 147 27.11 -5.08 -18.07
CA ASP A 147 26.86 -6.45 -17.58
C ASP A 147 26.67 -6.42 -16.05
N PRO A 148 25.53 -5.82 -15.55
CA PRO A 148 25.35 -5.64 -14.11
C PRO A 148 25.03 -6.96 -13.40
N ASP A 149 24.42 -7.94 -14.05
CA ASP A 149 24.11 -9.26 -13.53
C ASP A 149 25.30 -10.23 -13.59
N GLY A 150 26.40 -9.84 -14.26
CA GLY A 150 27.63 -10.61 -14.33
C GLY A 150 27.52 -11.88 -15.17
N ASN A 151 26.57 -11.96 -16.09
CA ASN A 151 26.34 -13.11 -16.94
C ASN A 151 27.30 -13.17 -18.16
N GLY A 152 28.08 -12.12 -18.39
CA GLY A 152 29.04 -11.95 -19.49
C GLY A 152 28.43 -11.39 -20.78
N VAL A 153 27.22 -10.81 -20.71
CA VAL A 153 26.52 -10.21 -21.84
C VAL A 153 26.15 -8.78 -21.53
N ASP A 154 26.74 -7.83 -22.22
CA ASP A 154 26.41 -6.42 -22.08
C ASP A 154 25.03 -6.12 -22.69
N GLY A 155 24.20 -5.32 -22.02
CA GLY A 155 22.98 -4.71 -22.58
C GLY A 155 21.79 -5.64 -22.77
N ASP A 156 21.70 -6.72 -21.99
CA ASP A 156 20.56 -7.67 -22.02
C ASP A 156 19.60 -7.47 -20.83
N THR A 157 19.79 -6.40 -20.06
CA THR A 157 19.01 -6.00 -18.90
C THR A 157 18.47 -4.58 -19.05
N TYR A 158 17.59 -4.15 -18.11
CA TYR A 158 17.12 -2.76 -18.00
C TYR A 158 17.56 -2.15 -16.67
N GLY A 159 17.55 -0.83 -16.60
CA GLY A 159 17.76 -0.14 -15.34
C GLY A 159 16.60 -0.40 -14.38
N VAL A 160 15.37 -0.12 -14.83
CA VAL A 160 14.15 -0.16 -14.00
C VAL A 160 12.95 -0.69 -14.80
N SER A 161 12.03 -1.36 -14.10
CA SER A 161 10.72 -1.74 -14.64
C SER A 161 9.59 -1.31 -13.70
N SER A 162 8.39 -1.14 -14.23
CA SER A 162 7.20 -0.83 -13.45
C SER A 162 5.92 -1.37 -14.09
N ALA A 163 4.88 -1.51 -13.29
CA ALA A 163 3.50 -1.72 -13.72
C ALA A 163 2.68 -0.41 -13.67
N GLY A 164 3.27 0.68 -13.18
CA GLY A 164 2.59 1.90 -12.84
C GLY A 164 2.86 3.09 -13.75
N LEU A 165 3.36 2.87 -14.97
CA LEU A 165 3.56 3.97 -15.90
C LEU A 165 2.24 4.62 -16.30
N ILE A 166 1.21 3.82 -16.50
CA ILE A 166 -0.19 4.25 -16.70
C ILE A 166 -1.15 3.26 -16.01
N GLY A 167 -2.38 3.69 -15.76
CA GLY A 167 -3.44 2.82 -15.22
C GLY A 167 -3.51 2.79 -13.71
N THR A 168 -4.13 1.75 -13.18
CA THR A 168 -4.51 1.61 -11.77
C THR A 168 -3.69 0.60 -10.98
N GLU A 169 -2.73 -0.06 -11.59
CA GLU A 169 -1.87 -1.05 -10.93
C GLU A 169 -1.03 -0.43 -9.81
N ALA A 170 -0.64 0.83 -9.96
CA ALA A 170 -0.01 1.59 -8.90
C ALA A 170 -1.07 2.42 -8.17
N PRO A 171 -1.56 2.00 -7.01
CA PRO A 171 -2.53 2.79 -6.24
C PRO A 171 -1.92 4.11 -5.74
N TYR A 172 -0.60 4.20 -5.69
CA TYR A 172 0.15 5.40 -5.31
C TYR A 172 1.13 5.67 -6.41
N THR A 173 0.93 6.69 -7.08
CA THR A 173 1.55 7.35 -8.21
C THR A 173 3.04 7.11 -8.46
N ASN A 174 3.72 6.20 -7.80
CA ASN A 174 5.16 6.23 -7.77
C ASN A 174 5.83 4.86 -7.80
N TYR A 175 5.52 4.05 -8.81
CA TYR A 175 6.43 2.96 -9.15
C TYR A 175 7.71 3.45 -9.87
N LEU A 176 7.79 4.73 -10.18
CA LEU A 176 8.98 5.41 -10.74
C LEU A 176 9.17 6.80 -10.08
N PRO A 177 9.27 6.89 -8.75
CA PRO A 177 9.22 8.14 -8.01
C PRO A 177 10.34 9.11 -8.38
N GLU A 178 11.54 8.63 -8.68
CA GLU A 178 12.69 9.45 -9.03
C GLU A 178 12.46 10.27 -10.30
N PHE A 179 11.64 9.79 -11.23
CA PHE A 179 11.28 10.54 -12.43
C PHE A 179 10.20 11.58 -12.17
N TYR A 180 9.28 11.30 -11.23
CA TYR A 180 8.24 12.27 -10.87
C TYR A 180 8.77 13.39 -10.00
N GLN A 181 9.69 13.10 -9.06
CA GLN A 181 10.26 14.07 -8.12
C GLN A 181 9.16 14.83 -7.36
N ASP A 182 9.03 16.14 -7.58
CA ASP A 182 8.02 16.99 -6.97
C ASP A 182 6.66 16.98 -7.69
N ALA A 183 6.56 16.25 -8.81
CA ALA A 183 5.30 16.14 -9.56
C ALA A 183 4.34 15.15 -8.91
N TYR A 184 3.08 15.54 -8.82
CA TYR A 184 2.00 14.68 -8.35
C TYR A 184 0.85 14.66 -9.37
N PRO A 185 0.64 13.55 -10.12
CA PRO A 185 -0.30 13.53 -11.24
C PRO A 185 -1.78 13.47 -10.84
N SER A 186 -2.11 13.73 -9.58
CA SER A 186 -3.46 13.72 -9.04
C SER A 186 -3.77 15.01 -8.26
N PHE A 187 -4.93 15.05 -7.60
CA PHE A 187 -5.33 16.19 -6.77
C PHE A 187 -4.61 16.16 -5.43
N TYR A 188 -4.12 17.31 -4.99
CA TYR A 188 -3.48 17.49 -3.69
C TYR A 188 -3.64 18.92 -3.20
N LYS A 189 -3.45 19.17 -1.90
CA LYS A 189 -3.34 20.54 -1.36
C LYS A 189 -1.90 21.00 -1.44
N ASN A 190 -1.70 22.14 -2.06
CA ASN A 190 -0.39 22.81 -2.09
C ASN A 190 -0.04 23.43 -0.71
N ASP A 191 1.12 24.06 -0.61
CA ASP A 191 1.62 24.67 0.64
C ASP A 191 0.71 25.79 1.17
N GLU A 192 -0.17 26.35 0.32
CA GLU A 192 -1.18 27.34 0.70
C GLU A 192 -2.48 26.70 1.22
N GLY A 193 -2.55 25.37 1.24
CA GLY A 193 -3.72 24.60 1.65
C GLY A 193 -4.84 24.55 0.61
N VAL A 194 -4.56 24.92 -0.63
CA VAL A 194 -5.50 24.97 -1.74
C VAL A 194 -5.39 23.70 -2.57
N TRP A 195 -6.49 23.06 -2.90
CA TRP A 195 -6.51 21.92 -3.81
C TRP A 195 -6.13 22.33 -5.23
N VAL A 196 -5.25 21.57 -5.83
CA VAL A 196 -4.78 21.71 -7.21
C VAL A 196 -4.76 20.35 -7.90
N ASP A 197 -4.76 20.34 -9.23
CA ASP A 197 -4.46 19.15 -10.02
C ASP A 197 -3.00 19.21 -10.48
N GLY A 198 -2.14 18.44 -9.83
CA GLY A 198 -0.71 18.43 -10.14
C GLY A 198 -0.38 18.02 -11.57
N PHE A 199 -1.30 17.32 -12.28
CA PHE A 199 -1.10 16.98 -13.69
C PHE A 199 -0.99 18.22 -14.57
N THR A 200 -1.58 19.33 -14.19
CA THR A 200 -1.58 20.58 -14.96
C THR A 200 -0.38 21.49 -14.66
N GLU A 201 0.46 21.11 -13.70
CA GLU A 201 1.61 21.91 -13.25
C GLU A 201 2.87 21.72 -14.10
N ASP A 202 3.80 22.65 -13.98
CA ASP A 202 5.08 22.60 -14.71
C ASP A 202 5.99 21.45 -14.22
N SER A 203 5.88 21.06 -12.94
CA SER A 203 6.55 19.88 -12.38
C SER A 203 6.18 18.60 -13.13
N MET A 204 4.91 18.44 -13.50
CA MET A 204 4.46 17.28 -14.26
C MET A 204 5.01 17.28 -15.70
N LYS A 205 5.12 18.44 -16.34
CA LYS A 205 5.78 18.53 -17.65
C LYS A 205 7.24 18.09 -17.58
N ALA A 206 7.95 18.52 -16.52
CA ALA A 206 9.32 18.08 -16.29
C ALA A 206 9.42 16.58 -16.02
N ALA A 207 8.49 16.01 -15.26
CA ALA A 207 8.40 14.56 -15.03
C ALA A 207 8.18 13.77 -16.34
N LEU A 208 7.30 14.25 -17.21
CA LEU A 208 7.06 13.63 -18.52
C LEU A 208 8.30 13.68 -19.42
N GLU A 209 9.09 14.77 -19.39
CA GLU A 209 10.38 14.85 -20.12
C GLU A 209 11.40 13.85 -19.58
N ARG A 210 11.51 13.70 -18.23
CA ARG A 210 12.40 12.73 -17.60
C ARG A 210 12.01 11.30 -17.98
N LEU A 211 10.73 10.95 -17.85
CA LEU A 211 10.20 9.63 -18.22
C LEU A 211 10.43 9.31 -19.69
N LYS A 212 10.12 10.27 -20.58
CA LYS A 212 10.31 10.13 -22.03
C LYS A 212 11.78 9.89 -22.37
N SER A 213 12.67 10.71 -21.84
CA SER A 213 14.11 10.63 -22.12
C SER A 213 14.70 9.28 -21.68
N ALA A 214 14.33 8.81 -20.46
CA ALA A 214 14.79 7.53 -19.94
C ALA A 214 14.17 6.33 -20.70
N TYR A 215 12.91 6.44 -21.12
CA TYR A 215 12.26 5.40 -21.93
C TYR A 215 12.89 5.32 -23.35
N GLU A 216 13.16 6.44 -23.99
CA GLU A 216 13.83 6.50 -25.31
C GLU A 216 15.27 5.98 -25.22
N ALA A 217 15.99 6.25 -24.13
CA ALA A 217 17.32 5.72 -23.85
C ALA A 217 17.34 4.21 -23.56
N GLY A 218 16.16 3.61 -23.28
CA GLY A 218 16.03 2.19 -22.98
C GLY A 218 16.26 1.83 -21.50
N TYR A 219 16.37 2.81 -20.62
CA TYR A 219 16.57 2.58 -19.18
C TYR A 219 15.33 2.02 -18.49
N ILE A 220 14.16 2.33 -19.02
CA ILE A 220 12.87 1.82 -18.55
C ILE A 220 12.44 0.64 -19.42
N ASP A 221 12.00 -0.45 -18.78
CA ASP A 221 11.41 -1.61 -19.47
C ASP A 221 10.33 -1.19 -20.46
N LYS A 222 10.46 -1.61 -21.71
CA LYS A 222 9.51 -1.26 -22.79
C LYS A 222 8.09 -1.79 -22.54
N GLU A 223 7.92 -2.78 -21.71
CA GLU A 223 6.62 -3.36 -21.34
C GLU A 223 5.97 -2.69 -20.12
N SER A 224 6.56 -1.63 -19.57
CA SER A 224 6.03 -0.89 -18.40
C SER A 224 4.60 -0.35 -18.59
N LEU A 225 4.12 -0.21 -19.83
CA LEU A 225 2.71 0.14 -20.13
C LEU A 225 1.73 -1.03 -19.92
N THR A 226 2.20 -2.26 -20.07
CA THR A 226 1.36 -3.46 -20.13
C THR A 226 1.64 -4.46 -19.02
N ASN A 227 2.73 -4.26 -18.29
CA ASN A 227 3.05 -5.11 -17.14
C ASN A 227 1.97 -5.00 -16.07
N ALA A 228 1.49 -6.14 -15.60
CA ALA A 228 0.88 -6.24 -14.28
C ALA A 228 1.97 -6.26 -13.19
N THR A 229 1.61 -5.99 -11.95
CA THR A 229 2.55 -6.02 -10.81
C THR A 229 3.24 -7.39 -10.67
N SER A 230 2.52 -8.49 -10.97
CA SER A 230 3.09 -9.84 -10.98
C SER A 230 4.18 -10.02 -12.05
N ASP A 231 4.02 -9.38 -13.23
CA ASP A 231 5.01 -9.46 -14.31
C ASP A 231 6.31 -8.77 -13.90
N CYS A 232 6.21 -7.60 -13.28
CA CYS A 232 7.39 -6.89 -12.75
C CYS A 232 8.13 -7.73 -11.71
N ARG A 233 7.41 -8.34 -10.75
CA ARG A 233 8.03 -9.24 -9.77
C ARG A 233 8.74 -10.40 -10.43
N THR A 234 8.09 -11.07 -11.40
CA THR A 234 8.70 -12.17 -12.14
C THR A 234 9.98 -11.75 -12.84
N LYS A 235 9.96 -10.64 -13.57
CA LYS A 235 11.14 -10.08 -14.24
C LYS A 235 12.26 -9.73 -13.26
N PHE A 236 11.92 -9.19 -12.08
CA PHE A 236 12.90 -8.89 -11.03
C PHE A 236 13.56 -10.15 -10.48
N TYR A 237 12.78 -11.23 -10.28
CA TYR A 237 13.26 -12.53 -9.84
C TYR A 237 14.02 -13.32 -10.93
N GLU A 238 13.87 -12.91 -12.19
CA GLU A 238 14.61 -13.44 -13.35
C GLU A 238 15.86 -12.62 -13.71
N ASP A 239 16.22 -11.66 -12.86
CA ASP A 239 17.40 -10.79 -13.05
C ASP A 239 17.34 -9.90 -14.30
N LYS A 240 16.12 -9.42 -14.69
CA LYS A 240 15.94 -8.60 -15.89
C LYS A 240 16.15 -7.11 -15.65
N PHE A 241 16.06 -6.66 -14.41
CA PHE A 241 16.30 -5.24 -14.06
C PHE A 241 16.80 -5.11 -12.62
N GLY A 242 17.51 -4.01 -12.32
CA GLY A 242 18.23 -3.80 -11.07
C GLY A 242 17.53 -2.92 -10.04
N VAL A 243 16.58 -2.07 -10.46
CA VAL A 243 15.89 -1.09 -9.59
C VAL A 243 14.40 -1.37 -9.57
N PHE A 244 13.86 -1.63 -8.38
CA PHE A 244 12.44 -1.92 -8.22
C PHE A 244 11.84 -1.07 -7.09
N THR A 245 10.87 -0.23 -7.43
CA THR A 245 10.08 0.50 -6.44
C THR A 245 8.89 -0.35 -6.06
N TYR A 246 8.83 -0.75 -4.79
CA TYR A 246 7.79 -1.65 -4.29
C TYR A 246 7.50 -1.38 -2.80
N TRP A 247 6.50 -2.06 -2.25
CA TRP A 247 6.07 -1.86 -0.86
C TRP A 247 7.23 -1.96 0.14
N ALA A 248 7.27 -1.02 1.09
CA ALA A 248 8.23 -1.02 2.17
C ALA A 248 7.91 -2.11 3.23
N GLY A 249 8.85 -2.35 4.13
CA GLY A 249 8.68 -3.29 5.24
C GLY A 249 8.80 -4.74 4.81
N THR A 250 7.81 -5.57 5.13
CA THR A 250 7.85 -7.03 4.93
C THR A 250 8.07 -7.46 3.48
N TRP A 251 7.77 -6.60 2.50
CA TRP A 251 8.08 -6.90 1.10
C TRP A 251 9.57 -6.95 0.80
N ALA A 252 10.42 -6.28 1.57
CA ALA A 252 11.88 -6.47 1.45
C ALA A 252 12.29 -7.93 1.66
N THR A 253 11.74 -8.58 2.69
CA THR A 253 11.97 -10.01 2.95
C THR A 253 11.38 -10.88 1.85
N ASN A 254 10.18 -10.55 1.35
CA ASN A 254 9.56 -11.32 0.26
C ASN A 254 10.38 -11.25 -1.03
N LEU A 255 10.87 -10.05 -1.40
CA LEU A 255 11.72 -9.88 -2.58
C LEU A 255 13.03 -10.68 -2.43
N LYS A 256 13.70 -10.55 -1.27
CA LYS A 256 14.91 -11.29 -0.94
C LYS A 256 14.71 -12.80 -1.06
N THR A 257 13.70 -13.35 -0.40
CA THR A 257 13.40 -14.78 -0.40
C THR A 257 13.18 -15.31 -1.82
N ASN A 258 12.49 -14.55 -2.68
CA ASN A 258 12.27 -14.97 -4.06
C ASN A 258 13.53 -14.89 -4.93
N LEU A 259 14.41 -13.91 -4.71
CA LEU A 259 15.72 -13.86 -5.37
C LEU A 259 16.56 -15.10 -4.98
N GLU A 260 16.63 -15.43 -3.69
CA GLU A 260 17.32 -16.62 -3.18
C GLU A 260 16.76 -17.92 -3.79
N ALA A 261 15.44 -18.03 -3.89
CA ALA A 261 14.78 -19.19 -4.48
C ALA A 261 15.11 -19.38 -5.97
N ASN A 262 15.44 -18.27 -6.67
CA ASN A 262 15.90 -18.30 -8.06
C ASN A 262 17.44 -18.41 -8.18
N GLY A 263 18.17 -18.56 -7.06
CA GLY A 263 19.62 -18.73 -7.04
C GLY A 263 20.40 -17.46 -7.33
N LEU A 264 19.78 -16.29 -7.16
CA LEU A 264 20.37 -14.98 -7.38
C LEU A 264 20.93 -14.39 -6.08
N ASP A 265 21.81 -13.39 -6.22
CA ASP A 265 22.18 -12.53 -5.10
C ASP A 265 20.93 -11.81 -4.60
N SER A 266 20.68 -11.85 -3.30
CA SER A 266 19.45 -11.40 -2.70
C SER A 266 19.60 -10.11 -1.88
N GLU A 267 20.81 -9.55 -1.79
CA GLU A 267 21.03 -8.31 -1.06
C GLU A 267 20.41 -7.12 -1.80
N LEU A 268 19.43 -6.51 -1.14
CA LEU A 268 18.75 -5.32 -1.63
C LEU A 268 19.07 -4.13 -0.76
N VAL A 269 19.33 -3.00 -1.38
CA VAL A 269 19.46 -1.70 -0.70
C VAL A 269 18.15 -0.95 -0.86
N ALA A 270 17.43 -0.73 0.25
CA ALA A 270 16.32 0.22 0.29
C ALA A 270 16.94 1.63 0.37
N ILE A 271 16.80 2.41 -0.68
CA ILE A 271 17.46 3.72 -0.75
C ILE A 271 16.59 4.83 -0.15
N PRO A 272 17.18 5.82 0.54
CA PRO A 272 16.50 7.08 0.80
C PRO A 272 16.05 7.74 -0.51
N PRO A 273 15.04 8.62 -0.49
CA PRO A 273 14.69 9.37 -1.69
C PRO A 273 15.87 10.19 -2.16
N ILE A 274 16.09 10.23 -3.48
CA ILE A 274 17.08 11.15 -4.06
C ILE A 274 16.72 12.60 -3.70
N GLU A 275 17.69 13.49 -3.72
CA GLU A 275 17.54 14.87 -3.25
C GLU A 275 16.34 15.57 -3.91
N GLU A 276 16.17 15.41 -5.22
CA GLU A 276 15.11 16.05 -5.99
C GLU A 276 13.72 15.47 -5.74
N LEU A 277 13.61 14.22 -5.30
CA LEU A 277 12.34 13.61 -4.87
C LEU A 277 11.92 14.13 -3.49
N GLY A 278 12.87 14.27 -2.59
CA GLY A 278 12.67 14.81 -1.24
C GLY A 278 11.93 13.91 -0.27
N ALA A 279 10.86 13.22 -0.69
CA ALA A 279 10.12 12.30 0.18
C ALA A 279 9.33 11.27 -0.63
N TYR A 280 9.21 10.04 -0.11
CA TYR A 280 8.23 9.05 -0.58
C TYR A 280 6.81 9.43 -0.14
N THR A 281 5.80 8.83 -0.77
CA THR A 281 4.40 9.05 -0.41
C THR A 281 3.86 7.87 0.39
N GLU A 282 3.41 8.14 1.61
CA GLU A 282 2.68 7.19 2.43
C GLU A 282 1.18 7.35 2.20
N ARG A 283 0.45 6.27 1.96
CA ARG A 283 -1.01 6.31 1.87
C ARG A 283 -1.64 6.49 3.24
N VAL A 284 -2.84 7.03 3.29
CA VAL A 284 -3.68 6.94 4.48
C VAL A 284 -4.05 5.48 4.73
N ALA A 285 -3.91 5.04 5.97
CA ALA A 285 -4.14 3.65 6.34
C ALA A 285 -5.59 3.20 6.08
N PRO A 286 -5.81 1.95 5.65
CA PRO A 286 -7.15 1.36 5.68
C PRO A 286 -7.68 1.32 7.10
N ALA A 287 -8.95 1.65 7.30
CA ALA A 287 -9.52 1.82 8.63
C ALA A 287 -10.73 0.91 8.87
N TRP A 288 -10.83 0.41 10.10
CA TRP A 288 -12.01 -0.23 10.64
C TRP A 288 -13.01 0.83 11.05
N CYS A 289 -14.18 0.81 10.44
CA CYS A 289 -15.23 1.79 10.60
C CYS A 289 -16.52 1.12 11.09
N ILE A 290 -17.30 1.86 11.86
CA ILE A 290 -18.65 1.47 12.29
C ILE A 290 -19.65 2.25 11.43
N THR A 291 -20.69 1.60 10.93
CA THR A 291 -21.70 2.27 10.12
C THR A 291 -22.71 3.01 11.00
N GLU A 292 -23.26 4.09 10.50
CA GLU A 292 -24.29 4.87 11.20
C GLU A 292 -25.61 4.08 11.44
N ALA A 293 -25.84 3.05 10.66
CA ALA A 293 -26.99 2.15 10.85
C ALA A 293 -26.83 1.15 12.01
N CYS A 294 -25.63 1.05 12.58
CA CYS A 294 -25.38 0.18 13.73
C CYS A 294 -26.26 0.58 14.91
N SER A 295 -26.98 -0.37 15.47
CA SER A 295 -27.93 -0.10 16.56
C SER A 295 -27.25 0.15 17.93
N ASN A 296 -25.98 -0.23 18.08
CA ASN A 296 -25.20 -0.06 19.31
C ASN A 296 -23.73 0.24 18.97
N PRO A 297 -23.40 1.41 18.37
CA PRO A 297 -22.06 1.68 17.90
C PRO A 297 -21.02 1.76 19.03
N GLU A 298 -21.38 2.27 20.22
CA GLU A 298 -20.48 2.30 21.38
C GLU A 298 -20.12 0.88 21.86
N GLY A 299 -21.09 -0.05 21.85
CA GLY A 299 -20.87 -1.44 22.16
C GLY A 299 -19.96 -2.12 21.14
N VAL A 300 -20.19 -1.85 19.84
CA VAL A 300 -19.34 -2.36 18.75
C VAL A 300 -17.95 -1.76 18.84
N TYR A 301 -17.80 -0.46 19.11
CA TYR A 301 -16.50 0.15 19.33
C TYR A 301 -15.73 -0.61 20.45
N LYS A 302 -16.34 -0.81 21.59
CA LYS A 302 -15.71 -1.45 22.74
C LYS A 302 -15.36 -2.92 22.49
N TYR A 303 -16.31 -3.70 22.03
CA TYR A 303 -16.17 -5.17 21.93
C TYR A 303 -15.57 -5.64 20.62
N PHE A 304 -15.51 -4.81 19.60
CA PHE A 304 -14.87 -5.13 18.32
C PHE A 304 -13.58 -4.32 18.13
N ILE A 305 -13.65 -2.99 18.04
CA ILE A 305 -12.48 -2.14 17.70
C ILE A 305 -11.46 -2.15 18.84
N GLU A 306 -11.87 -1.80 20.05
CA GLU A 306 -10.97 -1.69 21.19
C GLU A 306 -10.40 -3.06 21.60
N SER A 307 -11.26 -4.09 21.65
CA SER A 307 -10.84 -5.44 22.02
C SER A 307 -9.87 -6.07 21.02
N MET A 308 -10.03 -5.81 19.71
CA MET A 308 -9.11 -6.27 18.67
C MET A 308 -7.67 -5.87 18.93
N LEU A 309 -7.46 -4.77 19.67
CA LEU A 309 -6.17 -4.12 19.90
C LEU A 309 -5.81 -4.09 21.39
N ASP A 310 -6.39 -4.98 22.20
CA ASP A 310 -6.29 -5.00 23.68
C ASP A 310 -4.94 -5.47 24.23
N GLY A 311 -4.09 -6.10 23.41
CA GLY A 311 -2.82 -6.70 23.84
C GLY A 311 -2.97 -8.07 24.46
N GLY A 312 -4.21 -8.56 24.64
CA GLY A 312 -4.56 -9.80 25.30
C GLY A 312 -5.13 -10.86 24.34
N ASP A 313 -6.10 -11.63 24.86
CA ASP A 313 -6.66 -12.80 24.14
C ASP A 313 -7.35 -12.43 22.84
N MET A 314 -7.98 -11.25 22.77
CA MET A 314 -8.67 -10.82 21.55
C MET A 314 -7.68 -10.40 20.48
N GLN A 315 -6.66 -9.59 20.81
CA GLN A 315 -5.61 -9.26 19.84
C GLN A 315 -4.85 -10.53 19.43
N PHE A 316 -4.65 -11.50 20.34
CA PHE A 316 -4.06 -12.79 20.02
C PHE A 316 -4.91 -13.55 18.99
N LEU A 317 -6.24 -13.63 19.21
CA LEU A 317 -7.16 -14.25 18.27
C LEU A 317 -7.11 -13.61 16.89
N TRP A 318 -7.12 -12.27 16.84
CA TRP A 318 -7.02 -11.51 15.59
C TRP A 318 -5.64 -11.64 14.91
N THR A 319 -4.59 -11.93 15.65
CA THR A 319 -3.23 -12.08 15.13
C THR A 319 -2.95 -13.50 14.65
N TYR A 320 -3.29 -14.50 15.45
CA TYR A 320 -2.90 -15.90 15.21
C TYR A 320 -4.06 -16.83 14.90
N GLY A 321 -5.30 -16.42 15.18
CA GLY A 321 -6.46 -17.30 15.00
C GLY A 321 -6.62 -18.30 16.13
N VAL A 322 -7.19 -19.45 15.79
CA VAL A 322 -7.65 -20.49 16.73
C VAL A 322 -6.66 -21.64 16.81
N GLU A 323 -6.41 -22.14 18.04
CA GLU A 323 -5.57 -23.32 18.29
C GLU A 323 -6.15 -24.56 17.62
N GLY A 324 -5.28 -25.37 17.02
CA GLY A 324 -5.69 -26.58 16.29
C GLY A 324 -6.30 -26.34 14.90
N VAL A 325 -6.51 -25.07 14.54
CA VAL A 325 -7.05 -24.65 13.23
C VAL A 325 -6.02 -23.81 12.48
N HIS A 326 -5.50 -22.77 13.13
CA HIS A 326 -4.55 -21.83 12.53
C HIS A 326 -3.14 -21.97 13.09
N TRP A 327 -3.01 -22.39 14.35
CA TRP A 327 -1.74 -22.60 15.03
C TRP A 327 -1.82 -23.78 15.99
N SER A 328 -0.66 -24.29 16.41
CA SER A 328 -0.55 -25.43 17.31
C SER A 328 0.72 -25.34 18.17
N THR A 329 0.74 -26.09 19.26
CA THR A 329 1.91 -26.37 20.07
C THR A 329 2.23 -27.86 20.15
N ALA A 330 1.53 -28.70 19.40
CA ALA A 330 1.77 -30.14 19.34
C ALA A 330 3.05 -30.49 18.57
N ALA A 331 3.63 -31.62 18.87
CA ALA A 331 4.75 -32.15 18.08
C ALA A 331 4.23 -32.67 16.73
N GLU A 332 4.53 -31.98 15.65
CA GLU A 332 4.04 -32.31 14.29
C GLU A 332 5.00 -31.79 13.20
N GLU A 333 4.70 -32.13 11.96
CA GLU A 333 5.44 -31.63 10.79
C GLU A 333 4.49 -30.82 9.91
N VAL A 334 4.81 -29.53 9.70
CA VAL A 334 4.03 -28.59 8.88
C VAL A 334 4.92 -28.05 7.76
N CYS A 335 4.46 -28.15 6.51
CA CYS A 335 5.22 -27.70 5.32
C CYS A 335 6.68 -28.19 5.27
N GLY A 336 6.95 -29.41 5.78
CA GLY A 336 8.29 -30.01 5.80
C GLY A 336 9.18 -29.58 6.97
N VAL A 337 8.67 -28.74 7.89
CA VAL A 337 9.34 -28.32 9.12
C VAL A 337 8.79 -29.14 10.29
N LYS A 338 9.68 -29.71 11.11
CA LYS A 338 9.31 -30.45 12.32
C LYS A 338 9.30 -29.53 13.52
N TYR A 339 8.24 -29.62 14.29
CA TYR A 339 8.05 -28.88 15.53
C TYR A 339 8.00 -29.83 16.72
N GLU A 340 8.59 -29.43 17.84
CA GLU A 340 8.60 -30.17 19.09
C GLU A 340 7.37 -29.81 19.94
N GLU A 341 7.01 -30.69 20.88
CA GLU A 341 5.91 -30.43 21.82
C GLU A 341 6.15 -29.14 22.64
N GLY A 342 5.13 -28.27 22.66
CA GLY A 342 5.18 -26.97 23.32
C GLY A 342 5.78 -25.84 22.45
N GLN A 343 6.27 -26.14 21.26
CA GLN A 343 6.78 -25.14 20.31
C GLN A 343 5.60 -24.53 19.53
N PHE A 344 5.34 -23.24 19.73
CA PHE A 344 4.32 -22.51 18.95
C PHE A 344 4.68 -22.46 17.47
N HIS A 345 3.74 -22.81 16.61
CA HIS A 345 3.88 -22.73 15.16
C HIS A 345 2.53 -22.56 14.47
N MET A 346 2.57 -21.94 13.27
CA MET A 346 1.40 -21.79 12.43
C MET A 346 1.13 -23.08 11.64
N LEU A 347 -0.13 -23.43 11.50
CA LEU A 347 -0.56 -24.55 10.67
C LEU A 347 -0.58 -24.20 9.18
N GLU A 348 -0.64 -25.21 8.31
CA GLU A 348 -0.48 -25.07 6.87
C GLU A 348 -1.38 -23.98 6.26
N ASN A 349 -2.64 -23.95 6.64
CA ASN A 349 -3.58 -22.94 6.12
C ASN A 349 -3.10 -21.53 6.42
N ARG A 350 -2.54 -21.32 7.59
CA ARG A 350 -2.07 -20.02 8.04
C ARG A 350 -0.76 -19.61 7.41
N GLU A 351 0.17 -20.53 7.22
CA GLU A 351 1.43 -20.27 6.53
C GLU A 351 1.22 -19.89 5.05
N LYS A 352 0.21 -20.45 4.40
CA LYS A 352 -0.12 -20.14 3.01
C LYS A 352 -0.95 -18.87 2.85
N GLU A 353 -1.93 -18.66 3.71
CA GLU A 353 -2.90 -17.56 3.61
C GLU A 353 -2.39 -16.25 4.23
N GLY A 354 -1.42 -16.33 5.09
CA GLY A 354 -0.56 -15.23 5.54
C GLY A 354 -1.12 -14.34 6.63
N THR A 355 -2.36 -13.89 6.68
CA THR A 355 -2.73 -12.78 7.56
C THR A 355 -4.03 -12.94 8.31
N VAL A 356 -4.07 -12.54 9.56
CA VAL A 356 -5.22 -12.01 10.25
C VAL A 356 -5.14 -10.48 10.25
N TYR A 357 -6.22 -9.81 10.60
CA TYR A 357 -6.40 -8.39 10.36
C TYR A 357 -5.57 -7.48 11.26
N THR A 358 -5.14 -7.95 12.43
CA THR A 358 -4.17 -7.21 13.22
C THR A 358 -2.76 -7.68 12.88
N LYS A 359 -1.87 -6.74 12.63
CA LYS A 359 -0.46 -7.00 12.47
C LYS A 359 0.15 -7.34 13.83
N ASN A 360 1.20 -8.12 13.84
CA ASN A 360 1.96 -8.43 15.04
C ASN A 360 3.35 -7.79 14.97
N HIS A 361 4.19 -8.07 15.96
CA HIS A 361 5.54 -7.53 16.06
C HIS A 361 6.45 -7.80 14.84
N ILE A 362 6.10 -8.73 13.95
CA ILE A 362 6.84 -8.97 12.72
C ILE A 362 6.48 -8.01 11.58
N ASP A 363 5.45 -7.18 11.77
CA ASP A 363 5.14 -6.11 10.83
C ASP A 363 5.74 -4.78 11.32
N PRO A 364 6.76 -4.27 10.64
CA PRO A 364 7.41 -3.02 11.03
C PRO A 364 6.52 -1.79 10.84
N MET A 365 5.34 -1.93 10.21
CA MET A 365 4.35 -0.86 10.04
C MET A 365 3.29 -0.85 11.14
N LEU A 366 3.38 -1.72 12.14
CA LEU A 366 2.45 -1.74 13.26
C LEU A 366 2.48 -0.40 14.01
N ALA A 367 1.30 0.18 14.21
CA ALA A 367 1.11 1.45 14.93
C ALA A 367 0.39 1.28 16.26
N VAL A 368 0.23 0.04 16.71
CA VAL A 368 -0.34 -0.32 18.02
C VAL A 368 0.67 -1.15 18.79
N ALA A 369 0.63 -1.05 20.13
CA ALA A 369 1.47 -1.87 20.98
C ALA A 369 1.25 -3.37 20.71
N PRO A 370 2.31 -4.17 20.57
CA PRO A 370 2.19 -5.59 20.29
C PRO A 370 1.53 -6.36 21.44
N LEU A 371 1.29 -7.65 21.20
CA LEU A 371 0.83 -8.58 22.23
C LEU A 371 1.78 -8.61 23.42
N GLU A 372 1.23 -8.64 24.65
CA GLU A 372 2.04 -8.69 25.88
C GLU A 372 2.84 -9.99 26.00
N ASN A 373 2.28 -11.10 25.52
CA ASN A 373 2.90 -12.44 25.58
C ASN A 373 2.91 -13.07 24.17
N ASP A 374 3.58 -12.41 23.25
CA ASP A 374 3.66 -12.87 21.88
C ASP A 374 4.49 -14.16 21.77
N PRO A 375 3.92 -15.31 21.34
CA PRO A 375 4.65 -16.57 21.23
C PRO A 375 5.66 -16.58 20.08
N LYS A 376 5.51 -15.67 19.10
CA LYS A 376 6.46 -15.44 18.02
C LYS A 376 7.29 -14.17 18.26
N ALA A 377 7.71 -13.91 19.48
CA ALA A 377 8.55 -12.75 19.85
C ALA A 377 9.92 -12.77 19.14
N GLU A 378 9.97 -13.19 17.90
CA GLU A 378 11.14 -13.13 17.04
C GLU A 378 11.33 -11.71 16.53
N ALA A 379 12.56 -11.34 16.29
CA ALA A 379 12.86 -10.03 15.73
C ALA A 379 12.26 -9.92 14.30
N VAL A 380 11.75 -8.74 13.97
CA VAL A 380 11.47 -8.36 12.57
C VAL A 380 12.72 -8.63 11.74
N ALA A 381 12.56 -9.24 10.57
CA ALA A 381 13.67 -9.46 9.65
C ALA A 381 14.41 -8.14 9.36
N GLU A 382 15.74 -8.17 9.39
CA GLU A 382 16.55 -6.94 9.33
C GLU A 382 16.27 -6.12 8.06
N GLU A 383 16.14 -6.79 6.91
CA GLU A 383 15.80 -6.11 5.65
C GLU A 383 14.42 -5.45 5.67
N ALA A 384 13.44 -6.08 6.33
CA ALA A 384 12.10 -5.50 6.49
C ALA A 384 12.13 -4.27 7.41
N LYS A 385 12.90 -4.36 8.50
CA LYS A 385 13.08 -3.27 9.45
C LYS A 385 13.79 -2.08 8.79
N VAL A 386 14.92 -2.29 8.14
CA VAL A 386 15.67 -1.24 7.43
C VAL A 386 14.80 -0.57 6.37
N SER A 387 14.07 -1.36 5.59
CA SER A 387 13.14 -0.83 4.58
C SER A 387 12.05 0.05 5.19
N ALA A 388 11.42 -0.41 6.28
CA ALA A 388 10.36 0.33 6.96
C ALA A 388 10.90 1.61 7.61
N GLU A 389 12.02 1.54 8.31
CA GLU A 389 12.66 2.70 8.96
C GLU A 389 13.04 3.76 7.91
N THR A 390 13.71 3.35 6.82
CA THR A 390 14.06 4.26 5.72
C THR A 390 12.84 4.93 5.13
N PHE A 391 11.77 4.15 4.89
CA PHE A 391 10.51 4.71 4.37
C PHE A 391 9.85 5.68 5.36
N GLN A 392 9.73 5.30 6.63
CA GLN A 392 9.08 6.12 7.65
C GLN A 392 9.80 7.44 7.92
N GLU A 393 11.14 7.43 7.91
CA GLU A 393 11.95 8.64 8.09
C GLU A 393 11.84 9.61 6.92
N HIS A 394 11.51 9.11 5.73
CA HIS A 394 11.57 9.88 4.48
C HIS A 394 10.23 9.93 3.74
N SER A 395 9.11 9.60 4.38
CA SER A 395 7.78 9.66 3.75
C SER A 395 6.95 10.83 4.25
N LYS A 396 6.02 11.27 3.39
CA LYS A 396 4.94 12.20 3.75
C LYS A 396 3.61 11.49 3.50
N MET A 397 2.68 11.60 4.46
CA MET A 397 1.35 11.02 4.33
C MET A 397 0.55 11.76 3.26
N ALA A 398 -0.07 10.99 2.37
CA ALA A 398 -1.04 11.50 1.41
C ALA A 398 -2.25 12.11 2.12
N GLN A 399 -2.86 13.09 1.49
CA GLN A 399 -4.04 13.73 2.04
C GLN A 399 -5.30 12.95 1.65
N LEU A 400 -6.29 12.92 2.55
CA LEU A 400 -7.62 12.41 2.23
C LEU A 400 -8.30 13.35 1.23
N VAL A 401 -8.76 12.79 0.13
CA VAL A 401 -9.55 13.52 -0.87
C VAL A 401 -11.00 13.10 -0.70
N VAL A 402 -11.84 14.03 -0.23
CA VAL A 402 -13.28 13.80 -0.15
C VAL A 402 -13.87 13.92 -1.56
N SER A 403 -14.58 12.89 -2.00
CA SER A 403 -15.19 12.89 -3.33
C SER A 403 -16.30 13.96 -3.41
N THR A 404 -16.31 14.70 -4.51
CA THR A 404 -17.36 15.66 -4.84
C THR A 404 -18.21 15.17 -6.00
N ASP A 405 -19.36 15.79 -6.24
CA ASP A 405 -20.21 15.46 -7.39
C ASP A 405 -19.45 15.63 -8.71
N GLU A 406 -18.62 16.66 -8.81
CA GLU A 406 -17.78 16.92 -9.98
C GLU A 406 -16.70 15.84 -10.16
N MET A 407 -16.13 15.33 -9.07
CA MET A 407 -15.21 14.18 -9.16
C MET A 407 -15.95 12.94 -9.65
N ALA A 408 -17.14 12.67 -9.13
CA ALA A 408 -17.95 11.53 -9.59
C ALA A 408 -18.31 11.63 -11.07
N GLU A 409 -18.54 12.85 -11.58
CA GLU A 409 -18.90 13.10 -12.99
C GLU A 409 -17.69 13.04 -13.94
N TYR A 410 -16.54 13.63 -13.55
CA TYR A 410 -15.44 13.87 -14.52
C TYR A 410 -14.18 13.06 -14.28
N ASN A 411 -13.91 12.52 -13.07
CA ASN A 411 -12.62 11.97 -12.72
C ASN A 411 -12.25 10.71 -13.52
N GLY A 412 -13.23 9.90 -13.91
CA GLY A 412 -13.02 8.70 -14.74
C GLY A 412 -12.46 9.04 -16.11
N ASP A 413 -13.11 10.00 -16.81
CA ASP A 413 -12.68 10.47 -18.13
C ASP A 413 -11.36 11.24 -18.04
N LEU A 414 -11.18 12.06 -17.00
CA LEU A 414 -9.96 12.80 -16.74
C LEU A 414 -8.76 11.86 -16.53
N THR A 415 -8.91 10.83 -15.71
CA THR A 415 -7.86 9.83 -15.46
C THR A 415 -7.49 9.09 -16.75
N THR A 416 -8.49 8.69 -17.54
CA THR A 416 -8.26 8.06 -18.83
C THR A 416 -7.47 8.97 -19.77
N LEU A 417 -7.81 10.24 -19.84
CA LEU A 417 -7.11 11.22 -20.68
C LEU A 417 -5.68 11.48 -20.18
N LYS A 418 -5.45 11.58 -18.87
CA LYS A 418 -4.10 11.69 -18.28
C LYS A 418 -3.22 10.51 -18.69
N ASN A 419 -3.75 9.29 -18.54
CA ASN A 419 -3.05 8.06 -18.94
C ASN A 419 -2.74 8.04 -20.43
N GLU A 420 -3.66 8.50 -21.28
CA GLU A 420 -3.44 8.61 -22.72
C GLU A 420 -2.32 9.60 -23.06
N VAL A 421 -2.27 10.75 -22.40
CA VAL A 421 -1.20 11.74 -22.56
C VAL A 421 0.15 11.15 -22.16
N ILE A 422 0.25 10.51 -21.00
CA ILE A 422 1.48 9.86 -20.53
C ILE A 422 1.95 8.83 -21.58
N ALA A 423 1.05 7.96 -22.04
CA ALA A 423 1.38 6.95 -23.05
C ALA A 423 1.90 7.58 -24.35
N LYS A 424 1.21 8.60 -24.88
CA LYS A 424 1.59 9.28 -26.13
C LYS A 424 2.95 9.98 -26.01
N VAL A 425 3.18 10.66 -24.89
CA VAL A 425 4.42 11.40 -24.66
C VAL A 425 5.59 10.46 -24.42
N VAL A 426 5.45 9.53 -23.48
CA VAL A 426 6.56 8.69 -23.02
C VAL A 426 6.92 7.62 -24.06
N THR A 427 5.92 6.98 -24.68
CA THR A 427 6.17 5.78 -25.49
C THR A 427 5.93 5.94 -26.99
N GLN A 428 5.21 7.00 -27.44
CA GLN A 428 4.86 7.19 -28.84
C GLN A 428 5.56 8.41 -29.48
N GLY A 429 6.51 9.04 -28.75
CA GLY A 429 7.36 10.11 -29.26
C GLY A 429 6.70 11.49 -29.38
N MET A 430 5.47 11.67 -28.83
CA MET A 430 4.83 12.98 -28.78
C MET A 430 5.69 13.94 -27.91
N SER A 431 5.77 15.22 -28.28
CA SER A 431 6.40 16.20 -27.39
C SER A 431 5.53 16.44 -26.14
N VAL A 432 6.13 16.85 -25.04
CA VAL A 432 5.35 17.19 -23.83
C VAL A 432 4.42 18.37 -24.10
N GLU A 433 4.88 19.37 -24.89
CA GLU A 433 4.05 20.51 -25.29
C GLU A 433 2.81 20.08 -26.08
N ASP A 434 2.98 19.18 -27.08
CA ASP A 434 1.86 18.65 -27.87
C ASP A 434 0.93 17.77 -26.99
N GLY A 435 1.50 17.00 -26.05
CA GLY A 435 0.73 16.21 -25.10
C GLY A 435 -0.17 17.05 -24.21
N MET A 436 0.35 18.13 -23.65
CA MET A 436 -0.43 19.07 -22.83
C MET A 436 -1.44 19.87 -23.67
N ALA A 437 -1.11 20.22 -24.90
CA ALA A 437 -2.06 20.82 -25.82
C ALA A 437 -3.19 19.84 -26.20
N TYR A 438 -2.88 18.57 -26.38
CA TYR A 438 -3.87 17.52 -26.59
C TYR A 438 -4.78 17.36 -25.38
N PHE A 439 -4.22 17.34 -24.16
CA PHE A 439 -4.99 17.29 -22.92
C PHE A 439 -6.02 18.43 -22.84
N ASP A 440 -5.60 19.67 -23.12
CA ASP A 440 -6.49 20.82 -23.14
C ASP A 440 -7.58 20.70 -24.22
N GLN A 441 -7.21 20.32 -25.44
CA GLN A 441 -8.16 20.17 -26.58
C GLN A 441 -9.24 19.10 -26.30
N GLN A 442 -8.92 18.05 -25.55
CA GLN A 442 -9.87 17.01 -25.16
C GLN A 442 -10.74 17.42 -23.95
N GLY A 443 -10.52 18.58 -23.36
CA GLY A 443 -11.31 19.11 -22.23
C GLY A 443 -10.70 18.83 -20.86
N GLY A 444 -9.49 18.28 -20.80
CA GLY A 444 -8.83 17.91 -19.55
C GLY A 444 -8.68 19.06 -18.57
N ASN A 445 -8.23 20.23 -19.04
CA ASN A 445 -8.15 21.43 -18.19
C ASN A 445 -9.52 21.89 -17.65
N ASN A 446 -10.57 21.72 -18.44
CA ASN A 446 -11.93 22.11 -18.00
C ASN A 446 -12.45 21.14 -16.93
N TRP A 447 -12.29 19.84 -17.10
CA TRP A 447 -12.69 18.85 -16.11
C TRP A 447 -11.88 19.00 -14.81
N SER A 448 -10.56 19.14 -14.95
CA SER A 448 -9.65 19.40 -13.83
C SER A 448 -10.07 20.63 -13.02
N GLN A 449 -10.32 21.76 -13.68
CA GLN A 449 -10.73 22.99 -13.00
C GLN A 449 -12.07 22.85 -12.27
N LYS A 450 -13.06 22.17 -12.84
CA LYS A 450 -14.33 21.91 -12.15
C LYS A 450 -14.16 21.12 -10.87
N ILE A 451 -13.32 20.06 -10.91
CA ILE A 451 -13.03 19.24 -9.73
C ILE A 451 -12.27 20.09 -8.70
N VAL A 452 -11.25 20.83 -9.11
CA VAL A 452 -10.48 21.72 -8.21
C VAL A 452 -11.38 22.76 -7.55
N ASP A 453 -12.28 23.41 -8.32
CA ASP A 453 -13.23 24.37 -7.78
C ASP A 453 -14.16 23.74 -6.74
N SER A 454 -14.60 22.50 -6.97
CA SER A 454 -15.50 21.80 -6.04
C SER A 454 -14.76 21.36 -4.76
N LEU A 455 -13.49 20.98 -4.86
CA LEU A 455 -12.66 20.62 -3.70
C LEU A 455 -12.30 21.82 -2.81
N ASN A 456 -12.34 23.04 -3.36
CA ASN A 456 -11.99 24.25 -2.65
C ASN A 456 -13.23 25.02 -2.11
N ASN A 457 -14.45 24.56 -2.37
CA ASN A 457 -15.70 25.16 -1.89
C ASN A 457 -16.23 24.46 -0.63
#